data_adbbe741440acea35bc45ea38750b50c
#
_entry.id   adbbe741440acea35bc45ea38750b50c
#
_cell.length_a   1.000
_cell.length_b   1.000
_cell.length_c   1.000
_cell.angle_alpha   90.00
_cell.angle_beta   90.00
_cell.angle_gamma   90.00
#
_symmetry.space_group_name_H-M   'P 1'
#
loop_
_entity.id
_entity.type
_entity.pdbx_description
1 polymer ?
#
loop_
_entity_poly.entity_id
_entity_poly.type
_entity_poly.pdbx_seq_one_letter_code
_entity_poly.pdbx_strand_id
1 'polypeptide(L)'
;MLNLGFVSAILADYDLNSVLKFASEHHFTCVELMCWPTGNAGTPERDTRRYAGVSHIDVDNLNVDQIHSLTRLHKVSISGLGYYPNPLDPNPEKAEFYREHIKQIIRAAAKLGVPVVNTFIGRNPSLNITDNLKLYAKHWPAIVKEAEACNVKIGIENCPMWFTDDEWPGGKNLATTPAIWDRMFEIIPSRALGLNYDPSHLIWQMMDEVKPIYDYRDRLHHIHLKDAKLYPDKLNRVGVLANPLDYHSPKLPGLGDVRWRDFFAALTDVRYRGPVCIEVEDKAYESHPDDVKTAILTARNYLSQFLVL
;
A
#
# COMPACT_ATOMS: atom_id res chain seq x y z
N MET A 1 -1.34 20.15 7.68
CA MET A 1 -1.75 19.02 8.53
C MET A 1 -1.67 17.75 7.72
N LEU A 2 -1.37 16.62 8.35
CA LEU A 2 -1.46 15.31 7.71
C LEU A 2 -2.92 14.89 7.61
N ASN A 3 -3.27 14.19 6.52
CA ASN A 3 -4.62 13.66 6.33
C ASN A 3 -4.64 12.20 6.78
N LEU A 4 -5.28 11.93 7.92
CA LEU A 4 -5.42 10.57 8.44
C LEU A 4 -6.57 9.85 7.75
N GLY A 5 -6.25 8.70 7.21
CA GLY A 5 -7.18 7.78 6.59
C GLY A 5 -6.92 6.32 6.98
N PHE A 6 -7.54 5.43 6.24
CA PHE A 6 -7.28 3.99 6.31
C PHE A 6 -7.38 3.36 4.92
N VAL A 7 -6.81 2.17 4.78
CA VAL A 7 -6.91 1.34 3.57
C VAL A 7 -8.20 0.56 3.60
N SER A 8 -9.05 0.71 2.60
CA SER A 8 -10.40 0.14 2.60
C SER A 8 -10.46 -1.38 2.43
N ALA A 9 -9.34 -2.02 2.07
CA ALA A 9 -9.26 -3.47 1.86
C ALA A 9 -9.83 -4.30 3.02
N ILE A 10 -9.61 -3.84 4.25
CA ILE A 10 -10.05 -4.52 5.46
C ILE A 10 -11.58 -4.51 5.65
N LEU A 11 -12.29 -3.58 5.00
CA LEU A 11 -13.76 -3.48 4.99
C LEU A 11 -14.34 -4.10 3.71
N ALA A 12 -13.91 -5.30 3.35
CA ALA A 12 -14.22 -5.98 2.10
C ALA A 12 -15.73 -6.15 1.83
N ASP A 13 -16.54 -6.27 2.86
CA ASP A 13 -17.99 -6.46 2.79
C ASP A 13 -18.78 -5.14 2.71
N TYR A 14 -18.10 -3.99 2.79
CA TYR A 14 -18.73 -2.68 2.69
C TYR A 14 -18.79 -2.23 1.23
N ASP A 15 -19.87 -1.56 0.86
CA ASP A 15 -19.91 -0.75 -0.36
C ASP A 15 -19.21 0.60 -0.15
N LEU A 16 -18.98 1.34 -1.22
CA LEU A 16 -18.33 2.65 -1.17
C LEU A 16 -19.03 3.63 -0.20
N ASN A 17 -20.37 3.67 -0.21
CA ASN A 17 -21.11 4.56 0.68
C ASN A 17 -20.88 4.20 2.15
N SER A 18 -20.88 2.91 2.48
CA SER A 18 -20.65 2.42 3.84
C SER A 18 -19.21 2.68 4.31
N VAL A 19 -18.22 2.54 3.44
CA VAL A 19 -16.82 2.88 3.73
C VAL A 19 -16.68 4.37 4.05
N LEU A 20 -17.23 5.25 3.21
CA LEU A 20 -17.14 6.70 3.40
C LEU A 20 -17.94 7.16 4.62
N LYS A 21 -19.10 6.55 4.89
CA LYS A 21 -19.88 6.78 6.09
C LYS A 21 -19.10 6.43 7.36
N PHE A 22 -18.50 5.22 7.41
CA PHE A 22 -17.65 4.80 8.52
C PHE A 22 -16.48 5.77 8.73
N ALA A 23 -15.80 6.18 7.66
CA ALA A 23 -14.72 7.15 7.74
C ALA A 23 -15.19 8.48 8.36
N SER A 24 -16.32 9.02 7.90
CA SER A 24 -16.91 10.26 8.41
C SER A 24 -17.31 10.17 9.89
N GLU A 25 -18.04 9.12 10.27
CA GLU A 25 -18.51 8.89 11.64
C GLU A 25 -17.35 8.75 12.64
N HIS A 26 -16.20 8.27 12.16
CA HIS A 26 -15.01 8.09 12.97
C HIS A 26 -13.92 9.14 12.69
N HIS A 27 -14.27 10.29 12.13
CA HIS A 27 -13.39 11.45 11.96
C HIS A 27 -12.11 11.17 11.16
N PHE A 28 -12.15 10.27 10.20
CA PHE A 28 -11.12 10.17 9.17
C PHE A 28 -11.34 11.23 8.10
N THR A 29 -10.25 11.79 7.59
CA THR A 29 -10.32 12.86 6.57
C THR A 29 -10.21 12.32 5.16
N CYS A 30 -9.66 11.11 5.02
CA CYS A 30 -9.50 10.45 3.73
C CYS A 30 -9.59 8.92 3.83
N VAL A 31 -9.66 8.27 2.68
CA VAL A 31 -9.60 6.79 2.55
C VAL A 31 -8.83 6.45 1.29
N GLU A 32 -7.96 5.44 1.37
CA GLU A 32 -7.44 4.75 0.20
C GLU A 32 -8.45 3.68 -0.23
N LEU A 33 -8.96 3.81 -1.45
CA LEU A 33 -10.00 2.93 -1.97
C LEU A 33 -9.43 1.87 -2.90
N MET A 34 -9.79 0.60 -2.65
CA MET A 34 -9.34 -0.53 -3.44
C MET A 34 -10.07 -0.60 -4.77
N CYS A 35 -9.31 -0.99 -5.82
CA CYS A 35 -9.76 -1.02 -7.22
C CYS A 35 -9.40 -2.34 -7.90
N TRP A 36 -9.59 -3.48 -7.25
CA TRP A 36 -9.40 -4.78 -7.89
C TRP A 36 -10.42 -4.99 -8.99
N PRO A 37 -10.08 -5.71 -10.08
CA PRO A 37 -11.02 -6.01 -11.15
C PRO A 37 -12.30 -6.66 -10.63
N THR A 38 -13.44 -6.21 -11.14
CA THR A 38 -14.74 -6.81 -10.84
C THR A 38 -15.04 -7.90 -11.88
N GLY A 39 -15.14 -9.15 -11.45
CA GLY A 39 -15.39 -10.28 -12.34
C GLY A 39 -14.31 -11.37 -12.24
N ASN A 40 -14.45 -12.43 -13.07
CA ASN A 40 -13.59 -13.62 -12.98
C ASN A 40 -12.23 -13.50 -13.68
N ALA A 41 -11.96 -12.42 -14.38
CA ALA A 41 -10.73 -12.24 -15.13
C ALA A 41 -9.61 -11.69 -14.23
N GLY A 42 -8.61 -12.51 -13.95
CA GLY A 42 -7.37 -12.08 -13.28
C GLY A 42 -7.44 -11.83 -11.79
N THR A 43 -8.57 -12.08 -11.14
CA THR A 43 -8.68 -12.04 -9.68
C THR A 43 -7.99 -13.27 -9.09
N PRO A 44 -7.10 -13.10 -8.11
CA PRO A 44 -6.65 -14.23 -7.29
C PRO A 44 -7.87 -14.90 -6.67
N GLU A 45 -7.84 -16.23 -6.56
CA GLU A 45 -8.90 -16.96 -5.87
C GLU A 45 -9.17 -16.30 -4.50
N ARG A 46 -10.39 -15.86 -4.27
CA ARG A 46 -10.82 -15.10 -3.10
C ARG A 46 -10.48 -15.76 -1.76
N ASP A 47 -10.37 -17.09 -1.78
CA ASP A 47 -10.24 -17.90 -0.57
C ASP A 47 -8.86 -17.88 0.10
N THR A 48 -7.86 -17.33 -0.55
CA THR A 48 -6.50 -17.36 0.02
C THR A 48 -6.03 -16.02 0.58
N ARG A 49 -6.77 -14.88 0.36
CA ARG A 49 -6.17 -13.58 0.64
C ARG A 49 -7.18 -12.48 0.95
N ARG A 50 -7.17 -12.08 2.19
CA ARG A 50 -8.07 -11.13 2.81
C ARG A 50 -8.08 -9.75 2.18
N TYR A 51 -7.02 -9.36 1.48
CA TYR A 51 -6.84 -8.01 0.93
C TYR A 51 -6.85 -7.97 -0.60
N ALA A 52 -6.68 -9.11 -1.25
CA ALA A 52 -6.75 -9.21 -2.70
C ALA A 52 -8.19 -9.43 -3.16
N GLY A 53 -8.57 -8.79 -4.27
CA GLY A 53 -9.90 -8.93 -4.86
C GLY A 53 -10.99 -8.04 -4.26
N VAL A 54 -10.65 -7.13 -3.34
CA VAL A 54 -11.58 -6.13 -2.82
C VAL A 54 -11.67 -4.95 -3.79
N SER A 55 -12.88 -4.54 -4.14
CA SER A 55 -13.10 -3.37 -4.98
C SER A 55 -14.21 -2.49 -4.41
N HIS A 56 -13.87 -1.23 -4.16
CA HIS A 56 -14.83 -0.19 -3.78
C HIS A 56 -15.05 0.81 -4.91
N ILE A 57 -14.16 0.81 -5.92
CA ILE A 57 -14.26 1.57 -7.15
C ILE A 57 -14.15 0.60 -8.32
N ASP A 58 -15.24 0.43 -9.07
CA ASP A 58 -15.25 -0.28 -10.35
C ASP A 58 -14.75 0.68 -11.43
N VAL A 59 -13.52 0.47 -11.91
CA VAL A 59 -12.92 1.35 -12.91
C VAL A 59 -13.44 1.08 -14.32
N ASP A 60 -14.03 -0.09 -14.56
CA ASP A 60 -14.63 -0.46 -15.85
C ASP A 60 -16.02 0.19 -16.01
N ASN A 61 -16.74 0.43 -14.88
CA ASN A 61 -18.07 1.05 -14.84
C ASN A 61 -18.06 2.33 -13.97
N LEU A 62 -17.07 3.20 -14.18
CA LEU A 62 -16.80 4.35 -13.33
C LEU A 62 -17.92 5.42 -13.38
N ASN A 63 -18.61 5.61 -12.27
CA ASN A 63 -19.61 6.69 -12.09
C ASN A 63 -19.00 7.85 -11.29
N VAL A 64 -18.37 8.79 -11.99
CA VAL A 64 -17.67 9.96 -11.40
C VAL A 64 -18.60 10.81 -10.55
N ASP A 65 -19.80 11.12 -11.05
CA ASP A 65 -20.76 12.00 -10.37
C ASP A 65 -21.27 11.39 -9.06
N GLN A 66 -21.54 10.09 -9.06
CA GLN A 66 -21.94 9.35 -7.86
C GLN A 66 -20.83 9.37 -6.81
N ILE A 67 -19.59 9.08 -7.21
CA ILE A 67 -18.43 9.05 -6.30
C ILE A 67 -18.21 10.44 -5.70
N HIS A 68 -18.23 11.49 -6.51
CA HIS A 68 -18.12 12.87 -6.03
C HIS A 68 -19.28 13.29 -5.11
N SER A 69 -20.49 12.79 -5.38
CA SER A 69 -21.64 13.06 -4.51
C SER A 69 -21.47 12.42 -3.14
N LEU A 70 -20.99 11.17 -3.09
CA LEU A 70 -20.73 10.45 -1.84
C LEU A 70 -19.59 11.07 -1.05
N THR A 71 -18.47 11.44 -1.70
CA THR A 71 -17.34 12.09 -1.01
C THR A 71 -17.73 13.45 -0.42
N ARG A 72 -18.55 14.22 -1.13
CA ARG A 72 -19.12 15.49 -0.60
C ARG A 72 -20.09 15.26 0.55
N LEU A 73 -20.98 14.26 0.43
CA LEU A 73 -21.97 13.92 1.45
C LEU A 73 -21.29 13.58 2.78
N HIS A 74 -20.27 12.72 2.71
CA HIS A 74 -19.56 12.26 3.90
C HIS A 74 -18.40 13.16 4.31
N LYS A 75 -18.02 14.16 3.50
CA LYS A 75 -16.85 15.06 3.72
C LYS A 75 -15.54 14.29 3.91
N VAL A 76 -15.37 13.20 3.17
CA VAL A 76 -14.18 12.35 3.18
C VAL A 76 -13.58 12.38 1.78
N SER A 77 -12.28 12.66 1.69
CA SER A 77 -11.55 12.64 0.42
C SER A 77 -11.01 11.24 0.08
N ILE A 78 -10.70 11.01 -1.18
CA ILE A 78 -9.98 9.81 -1.61
C ILE A 78 -8.48 10.14 -1.62
N SER A 79 -7.69 9.48 -0.79
CA SER A 79 -6.24 9.71 -0.67
C SER A 79 -5.45 9.07 -1.81
N GLY A 80 -5.93 7.94 -2.29
CA GLY A 80 -5.34 7.16 -3.37
C GLY A 80 -6.28 6.06 -3.83
N LEU A 81 -6.02 5.53 -5.03
CA LEU A 81 -6.63 4.31 -5.52
C LEU A 81 -5.62 3.17 -5.41
N GLY A 82 -5.99 2.12 -4.68
CA GLY A 82 -5.10 1.00 -4.36
C GLY A 82 -5.38 -0.23 -5.21
N TYR A 83 -4.33 -0.77 -5.82
CA TYR A 83 -4.34 -2.06 -6.52
C TYR A 83 -2.95 -2.69 -6.48
N TYR A 84 -2.80 -3.83 -5.85
CA TYR A 84 -1.52 -4.42 -5.49
C TYR A 84 -1.27 -5.79 -6.15
N PRO A 85 -1.20 -5.85 -7.50
CA PRO A 85 -0.91 -7.08 -8.25
C PRO A 85 0.59 -7.33 -8.37
N ASN A 86 0.95 -8.37 -9.13
CA ASN A 86 2.31 -8.58 -9.60
C ASN A 86 2.46 -8.25 -11.11
N PRO A 87 2.69 -6.98 -11.52
CA PRO A 87 2.80 -6.60 -12.93
C PRO A 87 4.06 -7.14 -13.64
N LEU A 88 4.94 -7.84 -12.93
CA LEU A 88 6.09 -8.58 -13.46
C LEU A 88 5.93 -10.10 -13.25
N ASP A 89 4.69 -10.59 -13.17
CA ASP A 89 4.37 -12.01 -13.04
C ASP A 89 5.09 -12.84 -14.12
N PRO A 90 5.61 -14.04 -13.79
CA PRO A 90 6.21 -14.92 -14.79
C PRO A 90 5.24 -15.34 -15.89
N ASN A 91 3.94 -15.36 -15.64
CA ASN A 91 2.93 -15.54 -16.68
C ASN A 91 2.73 -14.21 -17.43
N PRO A 92 3.08 -14.15 -18.74
CA PRO A 92 3.04 -12.90 -19.49
C PRO A 92 1.63 -12.34 -19.68
N GLU A 93 0.60 -13.19 -19.77
CA GLU A 93 -0.80 -12.77 -19.95
C GLU A 93 -1.32 -12.12 -18.67
N LYS A 94 -1.02 -12.72 -17.50
CA LYS A 94 -1.33 -12.12 -16.19
C LYS A 94 -0.61 -10.80 -16.01
N ALA A 95 0.68 -10.76 -16.28
CA ALA A 95 1.49 -9.56 -16.14
C ALA A 95 0.97 -8.42 -17.02
N GLU A 96 0.58 -8.70 -18.28
CA GLU A 96 -0.01 -7.70 -19.17
C GLU A 96 -1.36 -7.20 -18.66
N PHE A 97 -2.25 -8.12 -18.25
CA PHE A 97 -3.53 -7.76 -17.65
C PHE A 97 -3.35 -6.81 -16.45
N TYR A 98 -2.42 -7.12 -15.55
CA TYR A 98 -2.15 -6.28 -14.38
C TYR A 98 -1.64 -4.90 -14.78
N ARG A 99 -0.74 -4.81 -15.74
CA ARG A 99 -0.22 -3.53 -16.25
C ARG A 99 -1.30 -2.67 -16.90
N GLU A 100 -2.17 -3.28 -17.71
CA GLU A 100 -3.27 -2.55 -18.34
C GLU A 100 -4.29 -2.06 -17.31
N HIS A 101 -4.63 -2.88 -16.32
CA HIS A 101 -5.54 -2.46 -15.25
C HIS A 101 -4.95 -1.32 -14.40
N ILE A 102 -3.64 -1.33 -14.09
CA ILE A 102 -2.97 -0.19 -13.43
C ILE A 102 -3.15 1.10 -14.26
N LYS A 103 -2.99 1.04 -15.58
CA LYS A 103 -3.22 2.20 -16.46
C LYS A 103 -4.69 2.65 -16.46
N GLN A 104 -5.64 1.72 -16.41
CA GLN A 104 -7.07 2.06 -16.27
C GLN A 104 -7.33 2.79 -14.95
N ILE A 105 -6.74 2.33 -13.84
CA ILE A 105 -6.86 3.00 -12.54
C ILE A 105 -6.24 4.41 -12.57
N ILE A 106 -5.10 4.59 -13.24
CA ILE A 106 -4.48 5.91 -13.43
C ILE A 106 -5.44 6.87 -14.16
N ARG A 107 -6.09 6.41 -15.23
CA ARG A 107 -7.10 7.22 -15.96
C ARG A 107 -8.34 7.50 -15.10
N ALA A 108 -8.76 6.52 -14.30
CA ALA A 108 -9.87 6.70 -13.36
C ALA A 108 -9.52 7.71 -12.26
N ALA A 109 -8.32 7.63 -11.70
CA ALA A 109 -7.79 8.59 -10.73
C ALA A 109 -7.81 10.02 -11.27
N ALA A 110 -7.35 10.22 -12.51
CA ALA A 110 -7.41 11.53 -13.16
C ALA A 110 -8.85 12.07 -13.30
N LYS A 111 -9.82 11.22 -13.72
CA LYS A 111 -11.23 11.61 -13.83
C LYS A 111 -11.85 11.95 -12.48
N LEU A 112 -11.43 11.28 -11.42
CA LEU A 112 -11.92 11.51 -10.05
C LEU A 112 -11.18 12.64 -9.32
N GLY A 113 -10.09 13.19 -9.90
CA GLY A 113 -9.23 14.15 -9.22
C GLY A 113 -8.44 13.54 -8.06
N VAL A 114 -8.21 12.23 -8.07
CA VAL A 114 -7.42 11.52 -7.07
C VAL A 114 -5.94 11.60 -7.45
N PRO A 115 -5.07 12.09 -6.54
CA PRO A 115 -3.70 12.45 -6.93
C PRO A 115 -2.73 11.26 -7.04
N VAL A 116 -3.08 10.10 -6.45
CA VAL A 116 -2.15 8.95 -6.32
C VAL A 116 -2.83 7.64 -6.66
N VAL A 117 -2.11 6.78 -7.38
CA VAL A 117 -2.42 5.35 -7.53
C VAL A 117 -1.34 4.56 -6.79
N ASN A 118 -1.75 3.76 -5.82
CA ASN A 118 -0.85 2.92 -5.02
C ASN A 118 -0.81 1.50 -5.58
N THR A 119 0.39 0.94 -5.70
CA THR A 119 0.56 -0.38 -6.31
C THR A 119 1.92 -1.01 -5.96
N PHE A 120 2.16 -2.23 -6.45
CA PHE A 120 3.48 -2.87 -6.45
C PHE A 120 4.15 -2.75 -7.82
N ILE A 121 5.50 -2.77 -7.86
CA ILE A 121 6.21 -2.89 -9.14
C ILE A 121 6.23 -4.32 -9.67
N GLY A 122 5.95 -5.28 -8.80
CA GLY A 122 5.99 -6.70 -9.10
C GLY A 122 7.39 -7.30 -9.08
N ARG A 123 7.44 -8.61 -9.22
CA ARG A 123 8.67 -9.40 -9.31
C ARG A 123 8.40 -10.74 -9.99
N ASN A 124 9.33 -11.20 -10.82
CA ASN A 124 9.41 -12.61 -11.18
C ASN A 124 10.28 -13.33 -10.12
N PRO A 125 9.69 -14.17 -9.25
CA PRO A 125 10.42 -14.82 -8.16
C PRO A 125 11.53 -15.75 -8.64
N SER A 126 11.47 -16.24 -9.88
CA SER A 126 12.49 -17.13 -10.47
C SER A 126 13.74 -16.38 -10.94
N LEU A 127 13.72 -15.04 -10.93
CA LEU A 127 14.83 -14.21 -11.38
C LEU A 127 15.52 -13.52 -10.20
N ASN A 128 16.81 -13.25 -10.36
CA ASN A 128 17.56 -12.41 -9.43
C ASN A 128 17.13 -10.92 -9.53
N ILE A 129 17.62 -10.08 -8.61
CA ILE A 129 17.26 -8.65 -8.56
C ILE A 129 17.66 -7.92 -9.85
N THR A 130 18.86 -8.18 -10.39
CA THR A 130 19.36 -7.52 -11.60
C THR A 130 18.47 -7.79 -12.80
N ASP A 131 18.05 -9.04 -12.98
CA ASP A 131 17.18 -9.40 -14.11
C ASP A 131 15.74 -8.91 -13.92
N ASN A 132 15.25 -8.86 -12.68
CA ASN A 132 13.99 -8.18 -12.37
C ASN A 132 14.05 -6.67 -12.67
N LEU A 133 15.16 -5.99 -12.39
CA LEU A 133 15.34 -4.58 -12.76
C LEU A 133 15.37 -4.38 -14.29
N LYS A 134 15.83 -5.35 -15.07
CA LYS A 134 15.70 -5.32 -16.55
C LYS A 134 14.24 -5.43 -16.99
N LEU A 135 13.45 -6.32 -16.35
CA LEU A 135 12.01 -6.42 -16.61
C LEU A 135 11.29 -5.11 -16.23
N TYR A 136 11.65 -4.54 -15.10
CA TYR A 136 11.14 -3.23 -14.67
C TYR A 136 11.45 -2.14 -15.72
N ALA A 137 12.71 -2.05 -16.14
CA ALA A 137 13.14 -1.09 -17.18
C ALA A 137 12.40 -1.27 -18.52
N LYS A 138 11.98 -2.49 -18.84
CA LYS A 138 11.24 -2.81 -20.07
C LYS A 138 9.76 -2.42 -19.99
N HIS A 139 9.09 -2.65 -18.87
CA HIS A 139 7.63 -2.60 -18.79
C HIS A 139 7.08 -1.34 -18.10
N TRP A 140 7.79 -0.82 -17.10
CA TRP A 140 7.30 0.29 -16.29
C TRP A 140 7.31 1.67 -16.93
N PRO A 141 8.20 2.01 -17.89
CA PRO A 141 8.18 3.33 -18.54
C PRO A 141 6.83 3.68 -19.17
N ALA A 142 6.12 2.69 -19.74
CA ALA A 142 4.80 2.93 -20.33
C ALA A 142 3.73 3.28 -19.29
N ILE A 143 3.79 2.66 -18.09
CA ILE A 143 2.87 2.94 -16.99
C ILE A 143 3.14 4.34 -16.42
N VAL A 144 4.43 4.67 -16.21
CA VAL A 144 4.82 5.99 -15.69
C VAL A 144 4.47 7.11 -16.67
N LYS A 145 4.65 6.89 -17.97
CA LYS A 145 4.23 7.85 -19.01
C LYS A 145 2.72 8.11 -19.00
N GLU A 146 1.90 7.07 -18.76
CA GLU A 146 0.46 7.23 -18.59
C GLU A 146 0.14 8.11 -17.38
N ALA A 147 0.83 7.86 -16.24
CA ALA A 147 0.66 8.66 -15.03
C ALA A 147 1.04 10.13 -15.23
N GLU A 148 2.15 10.39 -15.93
CA GLU A 148 2.58 11.75 -16.30
C GLU A 148 1.54 12.45 -17.19
N ALA A 149 1.03 11.75 -18.20
CA ALA A 149 0.01 12.29 -19.10
C ALA A 149 -1.30 12.62 -18.38
N CYS A 150 -1.63 11.85 -17.35
CA CYS A 150 -2.80 12.03 -16.52
C CYS A 150 -2.59 12.99 -15.33
N ASN A 151 -1.37 13.47 -15.10
CA ASN A 151 -0.98 14.24 -13.91
C ASN A 151 -1.32 13.50 -12.59
N VAL A 152 -1.12 12.19 -12.58
CA VAL A 152 -1.32 11.30 -11.43
C VAL A 152 0.02 10.77 -10.97
N LYS A 153 0.22 10.64 -9.67
CA LYS A 153 1.41 10.02 -9.08
C LYS A 153 1.20 8.52 -8.90
N ILE A 154 2.30 7.78 -8.89
CA ILE A 154 2.32 6.36 -8.54
C ILE A 154 3.08 6.20 -7.24
N GLY A 155 2.43 5.66 -6.22
CA GLY A 155 3.03 5.27 -4.94
C GLY A 155 3.34 3.77 -4.95
N ILE A 156 4.61 3.41 -4.95
CA ILE A 156 5.04 2.00 -4.87
C ILE A 156 5.18 1.63 -3.40
N GLU A 157 4.42 0.64 -2.96
CA GLU A 157 4.57 0.11 -1.62
C GLU A 157 5.78 -0.83 -1.51
N ASN A 158 6.45 -0.75 -0.38
CA ASN A 158 7.66 -1.52 -0.10
C ASN A 158 7.42 -2.90 0.54
N CYS A 159 6.20 -3.39 0.49
CA CYS A 159 5.84 -4.75 0.91
C CYS A 159 6.48 -5.78 -0.02
N PRO A 160 7.20 -6.80 0.49
CA PRO A 160 7.74 -7.88 -0.36
C PRO A 160 6.69 -8.83 -0.92
N MET A 161 5.47 -8.82 -0.36
CA MET A 161 4.33 -9.59 -0.84
C MET A 161 4.58 -11.11 -0.75
N TRP A 162 4.72 -11.63 0.47
CA TRP A 162 4.68 -13.06 0.73
C TRP A 162 3.31 -13.47 1.24
N PHE A 163 2.79 -14.54 0.67
CA PHE A 163 1.54 -15.13 1.12
C PHE A 163 1.74 -16.57 1.61
N THR A 164 2.78 -17.23 1.13
CA THR A 164 3.12 -18.61 1.49
C THR A 164 4.62 -18.76 1.68
N ASP A 165 5.04 -19.85 2.32
CA ASP A 165 6.46 -20.19 2.51
C ASP A 165 7.18 -20.42 1.18
N ASP A 166 6.46 -20.87 0.14
CA ASP A 166 7.00 -21.11 -1.20
C ASP A 166 7.49 -19.83 -1.89
N GLU A 167 7.05 -18.67 -1.45
CA GLU A 167 7.43 -17.37 -2.02
C GLU A 167 8.72 -16.82 -1.40
N TRP A 168 9.19 -17.39 -0.32
CA TRP A 168 10.45 -17.03 0.33
C TRP A 168 11.66 -17.61 -0.44
N PRO A 169 12.79 -16.86 -0.64
CA PRO A 169 13.02 -15.46 -0.20
C PRO A 169 12.61 -14.41 -1.24
N GLY A 170 11.98 -14.80 -2.31
CA GLY A 170 11.72 -13.92 -3.45
C GLY A 170 10.64 -12.88 -3.23
N GLY A 171 9.46 -13.31 -2.79
CA GLY A 171 8.25 -12.49 -2.79
C GLY A 171 7.75 -12.15 -4.20
N LYS A 172 6.70 -11.34 -4.28
CA LYS A 172 6.08 -10.92 -5.56
C LYS A 172 6.24 -9.43 -5.84
N ASN A 173 6.98 -8.71 -5.02
CA ASN A 173 7.29 -7.30 -5.23
C ASN A 173 8.77 -7.02 -5.00
N LEU A 174 9.39 -6.31 -5.94
CA LEU A 174 10.84 -6.05 -5.94
C LEU A 174 11.23 -4.90 -5.01
N ALA A 175 10.34 -3.92 -4.79
CA ALA A 175 10.63 -2.63 -4.15
C ALA A 175 10.83 -2.70 -2.62
N THR A 176 11.64 -3.61 -2.12
CA THR A 176 11.69 -3.98 -0.70
C THR A 176 12.73 -3.23 0.13
N THR A 177 13.69 -2.56 -0.49
CA THR A 177 14.79 -1.89 0.20
C THR A 177 15.21 -0.59 -0.47
N PRO A 178 15.81 0.37 0.27
CA PRO A 178 16.38 1.60 -0.28
C PRO A 178 17.34 1.38 -1.45
N ALA A 179 18.21 0.37 -1.37
CA ALA A 179 19.15 0.05 -2.43
C ALA A 179 18.45 -0.34 -3.76
N ILE A 180 17.28 -0.94 -3.68
CA ILE A 180 16.45 -1.24 -4.87
C ILE A 180 15.72 0.02 -5.33
N TRP A 181 15.19 0.84 -4.40
CA TRP A 181 14.52 2.10 -4.75
C TRP A 181 15.44 3.04 -5.50
N ASP A 182 16.71 3.16 -5.08
CA ASP A 182 17.72 3.96 -5.78
C ASP A 182 17.83 3.52 -7.25
N ARG A 183 17.95 2.22 -7.50
CA ARG A 183 18.03 1.65 -8.85
C ARG A 183 16.73 1.86 -9.66
N MET A 184 15.58 1.78 -9.00
CA MET A 184 14.30 2.05 -9.65
C MET A 184 14.22 3.51 -10.12
N PHE A 185 14.62 4.46 -9.27
CA PHE A 185 14.60 5.89 -9.58
C PHE A 185 15.72 6.32 -10.54
N GLU A 186 16.86 5.62 -10.57
CA GLU A 186 17.88 5.78 -11.61
C GLU A 186 17.36 5.36 -12.99
N ILE A 187 16.68 4.21 -13.07
CA ILE A 187 16.10 3.68 -14.31
C ILE A 187 14.95 4.55 -14.82
N ILE A 188 14.07 4.99 -13.91
CA ILE A 188 12.92 5.85 -14.23
C ILE A 188 12.97 7.08 -13.32
N PRO A 189 13.63 8.16 -13.73
CA PRO A 189 13.81 9.34 -12.88
C PRO A 189 12.56 10.21 -12.72
N SER A 190 11.45 9.85 -13.36
CA SER A 190 10.19 10.60 -13.29
C SER A 190 9.73 10.88 -11.86
N ARG A 191 9.27 12.11 -11.60
CA ARG A 191 8.69 12.51 -10.31
C ARG A 191 7.25 12.01 -10.13
N ALA A 192 6.63 11.48 -11.18
CA ALA A 192 5.35 10.77 -11.05
C ALA A 192 5.50 9.46 -10.30
N LEU A 193 6.68 8.83 -10.32
CA LEU A 193 7.00 7.60 -9.60
C LEU A 193 7.59 7.93 -8.22
N GLY A 194 7.04 7.35 -7.16
CA GLY A 194 7.50 7.50 -5.78
C GLY A 194 7.08 6.31 -4.92
N LEU A 195 7.04 6.51 -3.62
CA LEU A 195 6.74 5.49 -2.63
C LEU A 195 5.34 5.72 -2.03
N ASN A 196 4.62 4.64 -1.83
CA ASN A 196 3.65 4.47 -0.77
C ASN A 196 4.41 3.78 0.36
N TYR A 197 4.91 4.57 1.32
CA TYR A 197 5.90 4.10 2.28
C TYR A 197 5.24 3.44 3.48
N ASP A 198 5.61 2.18 3.75
CA ASP A 198 5.22 1.41 4.92
C ASP A 198 6.44 1.11 5.80
N PRO A 199 6.52 1.67 7.03
CA PRO A 199 7.65 1.43 7.93
C PRO A 199 7.75 -0.01 8.43
N SER A 200 6.63 -0.72 8.52
CA SER A 200 6.56 -2.05 9.14
C SER A 200 7.44 -3.07 8.43
N HIS A 201 7.57 -2.94 7.11
CA HIS A 201 8.38 -3.84 6.30
C HIS A 201 9.89 -3.68 6.50
N LEU A 202 10.35 -2.58 7.11
CA LEU A 202 11.74 -2.40 7.47
C LEU A 202 12.04 -2.98 8.86
N ILE A 203 11.07 -2.99 9.77
CA ILE A 203 11.24 -3.51 11.14
C ILE A 203 11.71 -4.97 11.14
N TRP A 204 10.98 -5.85 10.46
CA TRP A 204 11.35 -7.28 10.45
C TRP A 204 12.59 -7.58 9.58
N GLN A 205 12.99 -6.65 8.70
CA GLN A 205 14.29 -6.66 8.01
C GLN A 205 15.41 -6.07 8.88
N MET A 206 15.12 -5.63 10.12
CA MET A 206 16.07 -5.00 11.04
C MET A 206 16.75 -3.75 10.44
N MET A 207 16.00 -2.99 9.66
CA MET A 207 16.43 -1.76 9.03
C MET A 207 15.85 -0.54 9.76
N ASP A 208 16.48 0.62 9.59
CA ASP A 208 15.98 1.89 10.12
C ASP A 208 14.76 2.36 9.29
N GLU A 209 13.60 2.41 9.92
CA GLU A 209 12.33 2.81 9.28
C GLU A 209 12.11 4.33 9.28
N VAL A 210 12.95 5.10 9.96
CA VAL A 210 12.84 6.57 10.01
C VAL A 210 13.70 7.23 8.96
N LYS A 211 14.92 6.72 8.74
CA LYS A 211 15.89 7.29 7.80
C LYS A 211 15.34 7.45 6.37
N PRO A 212 14.57 6.51 5.78
CA PRO A 212 14.03 6.67 4.44
C PRO A 212 13.11 7.89 4.27
N ILE A 213 12.48 8.37 5.33
CA ILE A 213 11.65 9.58 5.26
C ILE A 213 12.49 10.80 4.83
N TYR A 214 13.70 10.91 5.37
CA TYR A 214 14.63 11.99 5.01
C TYR A 214 15.24 11.78 3.63
N ASP A 215 15.69 10.57 3.34
CA ASP A 215 16.41 10.23 2.11
C ASP A 215 15.50 10.34 0.86
N TYR A 216 14.23 9.95 1.00
CA TYR A 216 13.25 9.90 -0.10
C TYR A 216 12.13 10.93 0.04
N ARG A 217 12.32 12.01 0.81
CA ARG A 217 11.29 13.05 1.07
C ARG A 217 10.56 13.55 -0.17
N ASP A 218 11.26 13.67 -1.29
CA ASP A 218 10.69 14.13 -2.57
C ASP A 218 10.00 13.01 -3.38
N ARG A 219 9.99 11.80 -2.85
CA ARG A 219 9.39 10.60 -3.44
C ARG A 219 8.27 9.99 -2.58
N LEU A 220 7.99 10.56 -1.41
CA LEU A 220 6.88 10.12 -0.57
C LEU A 220 5.57 10.64 -1.16
N HIS A 221 4.81 9.77 -1.81
CA HIS A 221 3.54 10.12 -2.43
C HIS A 221 2.35 9.73 -1.55
N HIS A 222 2.49 8.67 -0.81
CA HIS A 222 1.53 8.15 0.14
C HIS A 222 2.25 7.42 1.27
N ILE A 223 1.58 7.18 2.40
CA ILE A 223 2.15 6.46 3.54
C ILE A 223 1.12 5.49 4.10
N HIS A 224 1.52 4.24 4.30
CA HIS A 224 0.80 3.28 5.11
C HIS A 224 1.30 3.32 6.55
N LEU A 225 0.36 3.32 7.48
CA LEU A 225 0.61 3.24 8.91
C LEU A 225 0.27 1.83 9.39
N LYS A 226 1.23 0.95 9.26
CA LYS A 226 1.21 -0.44 9.74
C LYS A 226 2.40 -0.65 10.67
N ASP A 227 2.24 -1.52 11.64
CA ASP A 227 3.29 -1.89 12.57
C ASP A 227 3.71 -3.35 12.39
N ALA A 228 4.86 -3.70 12.94
CA ALA A 228 5.36 -5.06 12.96
C ALA A 228 6.08 -5.32 14.28
N LYS A 229 5.86 -6.52 14.83
CA LYS A 229 6.54 -6.98 16.04
C LYS A 229 7.60 -8.01 15.69
N LEU A 230 8.86 -7.69 16.00
CA LEU A 230 9.97 -8.64 15.95
C LEU A 230 10.02 -9.43 17.26
N TYR A 231 10.25 -10.74 17.15
CA TYR A 231 10.40 -11.62 18.31
C TYR A 231 11.85 -12.12 18.39
N PRO A 232 12.73 -11.49 19.19
CA PRO A 232 14.16 -11.84 19.27
C PRO A 232 14.40 -13.31 19.63
N ASP A 233 13.62 -13.87 20.53
CA ASP A 233 13.77 -15.27 20.92
C ASP A 233 13.45 -16.24 19.79
N LYS A 234 12.44 -15.93 18.98
CA LYS A 234 12.12 -16.69 17.78
C LYS A 234 13.24 -16.56 16.74
N LEU A 235 13.68 -15.31 16.48
CA LEU A 235 14.77 -15.04 15.56
C LEU A 235 16.06 -15.77 15.96
N ASN A 236 16.40 -15.77 17.25
CA ASN A 236 17.57 -16.51 17.78
C ASN A 236 17.45 -18.02 17.58
N ARG A 237 16.23 -18.55 17.48
CA ARG A 237 16.00 -19.99 17.26
C ARG A 237 16.06 -20.39 15.79
N VAL A 238 15.49 -19.55 14.88
CA VAL A 238 15.35 -19.92 13.47
C VAL A 238 16.38 -19.24 12.55
N GLY A 239 16.90 -18.09 12.97
CA GLY A 239 17.87 -17.30 12.19
C GLY A 239 17.21 -16.47 11.08
N VAL A 240 17.97 -15.53 10.53
CA VAL A 240 17.53 -14.59 9.48
C VAL A 240 17.26 -15.24 8.12
N LEU A 241 17.66 -16.49 7.93
CA LEU A 241 17.42 -17.24 6.69
C LEU A 241 16.08 -18.00 6.72
N ALA A 242 15.39 -18.02 7.85
CA ALA A 242 14.04 -18.57 7.96
C ALA A 242 13.02 -17.64 7.28
N ASN A 243 11.80 -18.16 7.05
CA ASN A 243 10.70 -17.31 6.62
C ASN A 243 10.48 -16.19 7.66
N PRO A 244 10.42 -14.91 7.27
CA PRO A 244 10.22 -13.82 8.22
C PRO A 244 9.00 -13.96 9.12
N LEU A 245 7.93 -14.62 8.67
CA LEU A 245 6.74 -14.89 9.47
C LEU A 245 7.00 -15.82 10.68
N ASP A 246 8.14 -16.53 10.68
CA ASP A 246 8.54 -17.37 11.82
C ASP A 246 9.03 -16.53 13.01
N TYR A 247 9.55 -15.31 12.78
CA TYR A 247 10.14 -14.47 13.82
C TYR A 247 9.54 -13.07 13.93
N HIS A 248 8.55 -12.72 13.10
CA HIS A 248 7.80 -11.48 13.26
C HIS A 248 6.30 -11.70 13.07
N SER A 249 5.50 -10.69 13.39
CA SER A 249 4.10 -10.60 12.98
C SER A 249 3.71 -9.17 12.67
N PRO A 250 2.85 -8.94 11.67
CA PRO A 250 2.17 -7.65 11.50
C PRO A 250 1.37 -7.29 12.75
N LYS A 251 1.29 -5.99 13.06
CA LYS A 251 0.60 -5.45 14.22
C LYS A 251 -0.12 -4.16 13.89
N LEU A 252 -1.12 -3.84 14.69
CA LEU A 252 -1.70 -2.50 14.69
C LEU A 252 -0.67 -1.47 15.14
N PRO A 253 -0.70 -0.24 14.60
CA PRO A 253 0.14 0.86 15.07
C PRO A 253 0.13 1.01 16.60
N GLY A 254 1.32 0.98 17.18
CA GLY A 254 1.56 1.04 18.62
C GLY A 254 1.64 -0.31 19.34
N LEU A 255 1.38 -1.42 18.64
CA LEU A 255 1.51 -2.77 19.21
C LEU A 255 2.76 -3.51 18.69
N GLY A 256 3.54 -2.88 17.84
CA GLY A 256 4.80 -3.38 17.27
C GLY A 256 6.02 -2.58 17.73
N ASP A 257 7.01 -2.54 16.87
CA ASP A 257 8.32 -1.98 17.16
C ASP A 257 8.64 -0.73 16.30
N VAL A 258 7.69 -0.21 15.51
CA VAL A 258 7.86 1.06 14.77
C VAL A 258 8.00 2.21 15.77
N ARG A 259 9.04 3.02 15.61
CA ARG A 259 9.31 4.20 16.45
C ARG A 259 8.42 5.38 16.04
N TRP A 260 7.12 5.29 16.30
CA TRP A 260 6.10 6.24 15.83
C TRP A 260 6.41 7.69 16.15
N ARG A 261 6.95 7.98 17.34
CA ARG A 261 7.36 9.32 17.72
C ARG A 261 8.40 9.89 16.75
N ASP A 262 9.44 9.11 16.47
CA ASP A 262 10.54 9.53 15.58
C ASP A 262 10.07 9.58 14.13
N PHE A 263 9.19 8.63 13.75
CA PHE A 263 8.56 8.59 12.44
C PHE A 263 7.76 9.87 12.14
N PHE A 264 6.87 10.29 13.03
CA PHE A 264 6.09 11.52 12.86
C PHE A 264 6.94 12.78 12.99
N ALA A 265 7.99 12.79 13.85
CA ALA A 265 8.96 13.87 13.88
C ALA A 265 9.65 14.05 12.52
N ALA A 266 10.12 12.95 11.92
CA ALA A 266 10.73 12.98 10.59
C ALA A 266 9.77 13.51 9.51
N LEU A 267 8.49 13.08 9.51
CA LEU A 267 7.48 13.62 8.58
C LEU A 267 7.31 15.15 8.75
N THR A 268 7.37 15.63 9.99
CA THR A 268 7.30 17.07 10.28
C THR A 268 8.52 17.80 9.76
N ASP A 269 9.73 17.26 9.99
CA ASP A 269 11.01 17.84 9.57
C ASP A 269 11.07 17.98 8.03
N VAL A 270 10.64 16.95 7.30
CA VAL A 270 10.60 17.00 5.83
C VAL A 270 9.38 17.74 5.28
N ARG A 271 8.50 18.25 6.16
CA ARG A 271 7.27 18.98 5.80
C ARG A 271 6.33 18.16 4.92
N TYR A 272 6.25 16.86 5.17
CA TYR A 272 5.26 16.03 4.48
C TYR A 272 3.84 16.50 4.79
N ARG A 273 2.98 16.60 3.76
CA ARG A 273 1.59 17.10 3.87
C ARG A 273 0.61 16.15 3.16
N GLY A 274 1.09 14.99 2.76
CA GLY A 274 0.29 13.97 2.09
C GLY A 274 -0.59 13.17 3.05
N PRO A 275 -1.33 12.20 2.50
CA PRO A 275 -2.13 11.26 3.28
C PRO A 275 -1.27 10.25 4.03
N VAL A 276 -1.78 9.83 5.18
CA VAL A 276 -1.25 8.73 5.98
C VAL A 276 -2.41 7.79 6.30
N CYS A 277 -2.38 6.56 5.82
CA CYS A 277 -3.50 5.63 5.92
C CYS A 277 -3.15 4.42 6.79
N ILE A 278 -3.97 4.16 7.80
CA ILE A 278 -3.86 2.96 8.63
C ILE A 278 -4.11 1.75 7.74
N GLU A 279 -3.18 0.81 7.77
CA GLU A 279 -3.36 -0.52 7.19
C GLU A 279 -3.45 -1.56 8.29
N VAL A 280 -4.53 -2.35 8.26
CA VAL A 280 -4.78 -3.37 9.28
C VAL A 280 -4.37 -4.74 8.74
N GLU A 281 -3.35 -5.33 9.33
CA GLU A 281 -2.89 -6.70 9.08
C GLU A 281 -2.51 -7.39 10.41
N ASP A 282 -3.36 -7.34 11.42
CA ASP A 282 -3.13 -8.04 12.69
C ASP A 282 -4.14 -9.18 12.85
N LYS A 283 -3.66 -10.41 12.76
CA LYS A 283 -4.49 -11.64 12.84
C LYS A 283 -5.39 -11.70 14.08
N ALA A 284 -5.02 -11.00 15.15
CA ALA A 284 -5.83 -10.95 16.37
C ALA A 284 -7.17 -10.22 16.15
N TYR A 285 -7.26 -9.37 15.12
CA TYR A 285 -8.44 -8.52 14.86
C TYR A 285 -9.13 -8.87 13.54
N GLU A 286 -8.74 -9.93 12.92
CA GLU A 286 -9.17 -10.22 11.54
C GLU A 286 -10.29 -11.28 11.44
N SER A 287 -10.68 -11.94 12.51
CA SER A 287 -11.61 -13.07 12.49
C SER A 287 -13.09 -12.67 12.46
N HIS A 288 -13.42 -11.45 12.88
CA HIS A 288 -14.79 -10.98 12.97
C HIS A 288 -14.95 -9.53 12.47
N PRO A 289 -16.05 -9.15 11.78
CA PRO A 289 -16.25 -7.79 11.28
C PRO A 289 -16.17 -6.68 12.34
N ASP A 290 -16.59 -6.94 13.58
CA ASP A 290 -16.50 -5.98 14.67
C ASP A 290 -15.08 -5.81 15.19
N ASP A 291 -14.25 -6.87 15.12
CA ASP A 291 -12.83 -6.80 15.48
C ASP A 291 -12.07 -5.94 14.47
N VAL A 292 -12.42 -6.01 13.20
CA VAL A 292 -11.85 -5.15 12.14
C VAL A 292 -12.09 -3.67 12.41
N LYS A 293 -13.32 -3.30 12.78
CA LYS A 293 -13.65 -1.91 13.16
C LYS A 293 -12.87 -1.50 14.40
N THR A 294 -12.84 -2.37 15.40
CA THR A 294 -12.07 -2.16 16.63
C THR A 294 -10.60 -1.94 16.34
N ALA A 295 -10.01 -2.69 15.40
CA ALA A 295 -8.63 -2.54 14.96
C ALA A 295 -8.35 -1.15 14.37
N ILE A 296 -9.18 -0.71 13.42
CA ILE A 296 -9.05 0.61 12.79
C ILE A 296 -9.13 1.71 13.86
N LEU A 297 -10.10 1.62 14.77
CA LEU A 297 -10.31 2.62 15.80
C LEU A 297 -9.22 2.61 16.88
N THR A 298 -8.70 1.43 17.24
CA THR A 298 -7.57 1.30 18.17
C THR A 298 -6.32 1.95 17.59
N ALA A 299 -5.98 1.64 16.33
CA ALA A 299 -4.87 2.26 15.63
C ALA A 299 -5.04 3.79 15.53
N ARG A 300 -6.23 4.26 15.16
CA ARG A 300 -6.55 5.69 15.11
C ARG A 300 -6.34 6.37 16.45
N ASN A 301 -6.87 5.80 17.53
CA ASN A 301 -6.75 6.38 18.87
C ASN A 301 -5.29 6.49 19.32
N TYR A 302 -4.48 5.47 19.05
CA TYR A 302 -3.05 5.53 19.34
C TYR A 302 -2.33 6.62 18.53
N LEU A 303 -2.61 6.70 17.22
CA LEU A 303 -1.95 7.65 16.32
C LEU A 303 -2.40 9.09 16.51
N SER A 304 -3.58 9.33 17.08
CA SER A 304 -4.15 10.67 17.27
C SER A 304 -3.24 11.59 18.11
N GLN A 305 -2.40 11.04 18.99
CA GLN A 305 -1.45 11.82 19.78
C GLN A 305 -0.37 12.50 18.95
N PHE A 306 -0.11 12.04 17.72
CA PHE A 306 0.88 12.60 16.79
C PHE A 306 0.25 13.49 15.71
N LEU A 307 -1.06 13.52 15.63
CA LEU A 307 -1.82 14.19 14.57
C LEU A 307 -2.67 15.29 15.19
N VAL A 308 -2.58 16.48 14.65
CA VAL A 308 -3.55 17.53 14.96
C VAL A 308 -4.80 17.22 14.14
N LEU A 309 -5.81 16.66 14.79
CA LEU A 309 -7.10 16.34 14.19
C LEU A 309 -8.00 17.59 14.12
#